data_44fbb7677bd7823296243f4dc7c1addc
#
_entry.id   44fbb7677bd7823296243f4dc7c1addc
#
_cell.length_a   1.000
_cell.length_b   1.000
_cell.length_c   1.000
_cell.angle_alpha   90.00
_cell.angle_beta   90.00
_cell.angle_gamma   90.00
#
_symmetry.space_group_name_H-M   'P 1'
#
loop_
_entity.id
_entity.type
_entity.pdbx_description
1 polymer ?
#
loop_
_entity_poly.entity_id
_entity_poly.type
_entity_poly.pdbx_seq_one_letter_code
_entity_poly.pdbx_strand_id
1 'polypeptide(L)'
;MRTNTNSAITTANAKKLDGKNIYVAGGTYLIADQEAGLKIEYSGYSKQVEIKVVGGYDPQSTRKDLSKRDPVRYLTTFTGDANNNGIADAGDYSLFTLGNQIDITFEGCTFSCGYHPNEKINGYSGGFLIANGSSGNATLQLNHCIIEKCYNAGVNGSGEAGGSGIFMYKGTAKLNHVQLRNNKASSRGGAIRVNDSGSILFMNNCSITGNEGGQFGYAIQMSNGHLCMNNTTVTNNSGRDGTINGAGSMLIVNSTIIEDGAQNSGAVIRCESWPARQSFLMNNIILNKNADKPVIEMSGSDERHLTSKGYNLVGGTIIPVSTNKFTTSEFDKYNSMISSLNVVWDANRSVYTWDGNVNEFTRTTADAVKNAITTGFKPDSCPFQNLGEEFGKWLEEVDAFSTDQLGNPRDKNAMWPGAYQK
;
A
#
# COMPACT_ATOMS: atom_id res chain seq x y z
N MET A 1 6.35 29.51 -4.30
CA MET A 1 5.20 30.05 -5.06
C MET A 1 4.32 28.86 -5.43
N ARG A 2 3.07 28.86 -5.01
CA ARG A 2 2.13 27.79 -5.33
C ARG A 2 1.54 28.04 -6.72
N THR A 3 1.58 27.05 -7.58
CA THR A 3 0.95 27.12 -8.90
C THR A 3 -0.30 26.26 -8.91
N ASN A 4 -1.38 26.78 -9.47
CA ASN A 4 -2.61 26.02 -9.64
C ASN A 4 -2.43 25.03 -10.80
N THR A 5 -2.65 23.74 -10.55
CA THR A 5 -2.45 22.67 -11.53
C THR A 5 -3.69 22.35 -12.37
N ASN A 6 -4.83 22.96 -12.07
CA ASN A 6 -6.12 22.64 -12.71
C ASN A 6 -6.13 22.75 -14.24
N SER A 7 -5.12 23.39 -14.84
CA SER A 7 -5.04 23.55 -16.29
C SER A 7 -4.23 22.49 -17.02
N ALA A 8 -3.47 21.66 -16.31
CA ALA A 8 -2.51 20.74 -16.93
C ALA A 8 -3.10 19.35 -17.24
N ILE A 9 -3.92 18.81 -16.34
CA ILE A 9 -4.49 17.47 -16.47
C ILE A 9 -6.00 17.56 -16.23
N THR A 10 -6.76 17.93 -17.24
CA THR A 10 -8.22 17.94 -17.15
C THR A 10 -8.80 16.76 -17.89
N THR A 11 -9.99 16.30 -17.48
CA THR A 11 -10.75 15.24 -18.13
C THR A 11 -10.84 15.41 -19.65
N ALA A 12 -11.07 16.64 -20.11
CA ALA A 12 -11.18 16.97 -21.55
C ALA A 12 -9.85 16.79 -22.31
N ASN A 13 -8.71 16.77 -21.63
CA ASN A 13 -7.38 16.68 -22.22
C ASN A 13 -6.73 15.31 -22.07
N ALA A 14 -7.30 14.38 -21.30
CA ALA A 14 -6.69 13.07 -21.03
C ALA A 14 -6.30 12.35 -22.34
N LYS A 15 -7.18 12.32 -23.34
CA LYS A 15 -6.87 11.72 -24.64
C LYS A 15 -5.69 12.39 -25.36
N LYS A 16 -5.50 13.69 -25.21
CA LYS A 16 -4.37 14.41 -25.82
C LYS A 16 -3.05 14.11 -25.14
N LEU A 17 -3.12 13.59 -23.93
CA LEU A 17 -1.96 13.20 -23.12
C LEU A 17 -1.59 11.72 -23.28
N ASP A 18 -2.34 10.94 -24.07
CA ASP A 18 -2.07 9.53 -24.30
C ASP A 18 -0.64 9.32 -24.81
N GLY A 19 0.10 8.46 -24.14
CA GLY A 19 1.51 8.17 -24.42
C GLY A 19 2.47 9.33 -24.10
N LYS A 20 2.05 10.37 -23.36
CA LYS A 20 2.89 11.54 -23.05
C LYS A 20 3.54 11.46 -21.68
N ASN A 21 4.76 11.96 -21.61
CA ASN A 21 5.44 12.27 -20.36
C ASN A 21 5.25 13.73 -19.99
N ILE A 22 4.81 14.00 -18.77
CA ILE A 22 4.68 15.32 -18.18
C ILE A 22 5.82 15.49 -17.18
N TYR A 23 6.75 16.38 -17.48
CA TYR A 23 7.89 16.66 -16.61
C TYR A 23 7.57 17.85 -15.71
N VAL A 24 7.69 17.64 -14.40
CA VAL A 24 7.29 18.64 -13.40
C VAL A 24 8.50 19.10 -12.60
N ALA A 25 8.70 20.40 -12.56
CA ALA A 25 9.78 20.99 -11.77
C ALA A 25 9.52 20.84 -10.27
N GLY A 26 10.57 20.93 -9.47
CA GLY A 26 10.45 21.03 -8.02
C GLY A 26 9.61 22.26 -7.63
N GLY A 27 8.71 22.07 -6.68
CA GLY A 27 7.79 23.09 -6.23
C GLY A 27 6.53 22.50 -5.59
N THR A 28 5.69 23.35 -5.02
CA THR A 28 4.42 22.96 -4.43
C THR A 28 3.27 23.39 -5.33
N TYR A 29 2.45 22.44 -5.71
CA TYR A 29 1.33 22.56 -6.64
C TYR A 29 0.03 22.29 -5.90
N LEU A 30 -0.79 23.33 -5.74
CA LEU A 30 -2.11 23.20 -5.13
C LEU A 30 -3.07 22.54 -6.12
N ILE A 31 -3.68 21.45 -5.68
CA ILE A 31 -4.83 20.85 -6.37
C ILE A 31 -6.07 21.57 -5.83
N ALA A 32 -6.67 22.41 -6.65
CA ALA A 32 -7.82 23.21 -6.27
C ALA A 32 -9.06 22.76 -7.05
N ASP A 33 -9.57 21.59 -6.72
CA ASP A 33 -10.87 21.12 -7.21
C ASP A 33 -11.76 20.75 -6.02
N GLN A 34 -12.98 21.28 -6.03
CA GLN A 34 -13.75 21.50 -4.80
C GLN A 34 -14.41 20.26 -4.18
N GLU A 35 -14.56 19.13 -4.88
CA GLU A 35 -15.38 18.03 -4.31
C GLU A 35 -14.70 16.66 -4.31
N ALA A 36 -13.90 16.34 -5.32
CA ALA A 36 -13.36 14.99 -5.48
C ALA A 36 -11.87 14.96 -5.85
N GLY A 37 -11.17 16.09 -5.69
CA GLY A 37 -9.83 16.28 -6.24
C GLY A 37 -9.82 16.40 -7.76
N LEU A 38 -8.62 16.49 -8.33
CA LEU A 38 -8.47 16.56 -9.79
C LEU A 38 -8.90 15.23 -10.42
N LYS A 39 -10.04 15.27 -11.12
CA LYS A 39 -10.60 14.10 -11.79
C LYS A 39 -9.91 13.86 -13.13
N ILE A 40 -9.37 12.65 -13.31
CA ILE A 40 -8.75 12.19 -14.54
C ILE A 40 -9.52 10.96 -15.01
N GLU A 41 -10.25 11.10 -16.11
CA GLU A 41 -11.01 9.99 -16.68
C GLU A 41 -11.08 10.09 -18.21
N TYR A 42 -11.29 8.95 -18.86
CA TYR A 42 -11.54 8.88 -20.28
C TYR A 42 -12.70 7.91 -20.56
N SER A 43 -13.67 8.35 -21.34
CA SER A 43 -14.86 7.58 -21.68
C SER A 43 -14.80 6.92 -23.08
N GLY A 44 -13.64 6.86 -23.70
CA GLY A 44 -13.44 6.19 -24.99
C GLY A 44 -13.43 4.65 -24.87
N TYR A 45 -13.82 3.96 -25.91
CA TYR A 45 -14.25 2.56 -25.81
C TYR A 45 -13.19 1.49 -26.11
N SER A 46 -11.95 1.80 -26.46
CA SER A 46 -11.06 0.78 -26.99
C SER A 46 -9.69 0.64 -26.35
N LYS A 47 -9.22 1.60 -25.57
CA LYS A 47 -7.87 1.56 -24.98
C LYS A 47 -7.80 2.48 -23.75
N GLN A 48 -7.03 2.09 -22.76
CA GLN A 48 -6.65 3.00 -21.67
C GLN A 48 -5.78 4.13 -22.22
N VAL A 49 -5.95 5.31 -21.63
CA VAL A 49 -5.08 6.46 -21.85
C VAL A 49 -3.92 6.36 -20.87
N GLU A 50 -2.71 6.29 -21.40
CA GLU A 50 -1.48 6.17 -20.62
C GLU A 50 -0.85 7.55 -20.42
N ILE A 51 -0.66 7.95 -19.16
CA ILE A 51 -0.06 9.23 -18.79
C ILE A 51 1.07 8.99 -17.80
N LYS A 52 2.24 9.59 -18.05
CA LYS A 52 3.34 9.55 -17.09
C LYS A 52 3.68 10.95 -16.60
N VAL A 53 3.69 11.14 -15.29
CA VAL A 53 4.06 12.39 -14.60
C VAL A 53 5.36 12.16 -13.85
N VAL A 54 6.40 12.90 -14.18
CA VAL A 54 7.75 12.74 -13.62
C VAL A 54 8.16 14.03 -12.92
N GLY A 55 8.30 13.95 -11.60
CA GLY A 55 8.73 15.05 -10.76
C GLY A 55 10.24 15.11 -10.56
N GLY A 56 10.72 16.13 -9.85
CA GLY A 56 12.10 16.24 -9.40
C GLY A 56 13.03 16.99 -10.37
N TYR A 57 12.50 17.79 -11.26
CA TYR A 57 13.33 18.60 -12.17
C TYR A 57 13.72 19.94 -11.55
N ASP A 58 14.93 20.41 -11.88
CA ASP A 58 15.45 21.70 -11.47
C ASP A 58 14.51 22.83 -12.00
N PRO A 59 13.89 23.63 -11.11
CA PRO A 59 13.01 24.71 -11.54
C PRO A 59 13.73 25.85 -12.31
N GLN A 60 15.06 25.91 -12.21
CA GLN A 60 15.89 26.85 -12.96
C GLN A 60 16.34 26.29 -14.31
N SER A 61 16.10 25.01 -14.57
CA SER A 61 16.46 24.37 -15.81
C SER A 61 15.59 24.87 -16.97
N THR A 62 16.19 24.98 -18.15
CA THR A 62 15.42 25.24 -19.37
C THR A 62 14.56 24.01 -19.70
N ARG A 63 13.40 24.22 -20.32
CA ARG A 63 12.45 23.14 -20.68
C ARG A 63 13.03 21.98 -21.50
N LYS A 64 14.25 22.15 -22.03
CA LYS A 64 14.92 21.16 -22.87
C LYS A 64 15.97 20.33 -22.13
N ASP A 65 16.38 20.75 -20.95
CA ASP A 65 17.41 20.06 -20.17
C ASP A 65 16.80 19.12 -19.13
N LEU A 66 16.46 17.92 -19.56
CA LEU A 66 15.91 16.87 -18.70
C LEU A 66 17.00 16.09 -17.92
N SER A 67 18.27 16.44 -18.10
CA SER A 67 19.37 15.81 -17.36
C SER A 67 19.44 16.26 -15.90
N LYS A 68 18.90 17.42 -15.59
CA LYS A 68 18.88 18.01 -14.23
C LYS A 68 17.67 17.55 -13.42
N ARG A 69 17.59 16.26 -13.18
CA ARG A 69 16.56 15.67 -12.34
C ARG A 69 17.18 15.15 -11.04
N ASP A 70 16.66 15.61 -9.92
CA ASP A 70 16.98 15.12 -8.58
C ASP A 70 15.72 15.25 -7.70
N PRO A 71 14.91 14.20 -7.55
CA PRO A 71 13.65 14.26 -6.80
C PRO A 71 13.85 14.43 -5.28
N VAL A 72 15.06 14.26 -4.76
CA VAL A 72 15.40 14.56 -3.36
C VAL A 72 15.66 16.04 -3.17
N ARG A 73 16.39 16.65 -4.09
CA ARG A 73 16.72 18.07 -4.06
C ARG A 73 15.58 18.96 -4.54
N TYR A 74 14.91 18.55 -5.59
CA TYR A 74 13.84 19.31 -6.25
C TYR A 74 12.50 18.64 -6.02
N LEU A 75 12.03 18.67 -4.78
CA LEU A 75 10.77 18.03 -4.41
C LEU A 75 9.60 18.58 -5.22
N THR A 76 8.87 17.70 -5.86
CA THR A 76 7.61 18.02 -6.56
C THR A 76 6.47 17.57 -5.67
N THR A 77 5.75 18.52 -5.06
CA THR A 77 4.67 18.25 -4.13
C THR A 77 3.34 18.69 -4.70
N PHE A 78 2.40 17.75 -4.83
CA PHE A 78 0.99 18.04 -5.07
C PHE A 78 0.28 18.08 -3.71
N THR A 79 -0.45 19.16 -3.45
CA THR A 79 -1.07 19.36 -2.12
C THR A 79 -2.52 19.80 -2.23
N GLY A 80 -3.35 19.34 -1.29
CA GLY A 80 -4.71 19.83 -1.10
C GLY A 80 -4.80 21.02 -0.14
N ASP A 81 -3.74 21.33 0.58
CA ASP A 81 -3.64 22.34 1.64
C ASP A 81 -3.85 23.77 1.07
N ALA A 82 -5.09 24.21 1.07
CA ALA A 82 -5.47 25.50 0.51
C ALA A 82 -5.04 26.68 1.38
N ASN A 83 -5.10 26.51 2.70
CA ASN A 83 -4.78 27.55 3.67
C ASN A 83 -3.29 27.62 4.05
N ASN A 84 -2.47 26.64 3.57
CA ASN A 84 -1.03 26.58 3.77
C ASN A 84 -0.58 26.39 5.22
N ASN A 85 -1.36 25.66 6.00
CA ASN A 85 -1.02 25.36 7.39
C ASN A 85 -0.24 24.03 7.57
N GLY A 86 -0.08 23.24 6.52
CA GLY A 86 0.64 21.95 6.54
C GLY A 86 -0.15 20.79 7.13
N ILE A 87 -1.46 20.95 7.32
CA ILE A 87 -2.40 19.99 7.87
C ILE A 87 -3.54 19.79 6.87
N ALA A 88 -4.10 18.60 6.79
CA ALA A 88 -5.33 18.37 6.03
C ALA A 88 -6.53 18.67 6.93
N ASP A 89 -7.26 19.72 6.64
CA ASP A 89 -8.40 20.16 7.44
C ASP A 89 -9.57 20.73 6.60
N ALA A 90 -10.60 21.22 7.29
CA ALA A 90 -11.78 21.76 6.62
C ALA A 90 -11.43 23.01 5.80
N GLY A 91 -11.76 22.98 4.52
CA GLY A 91 -11.43 24.02 3.55
C GLY A 91 -10.32 23.61 2.58
N ASP A 92 -9.66 22.49 2.84
CA ASP A 92 -8.71 21.87 1.92
C ASP A 92 -9.40 20.97 0.88
N TYR A 93 -8.63 20.49 -0.08
CA TYR A 93 -9.12 19.71 -1.21
C TYR A 93 -8.61 18.29 -1.19
N SER A 94 -9.41 17.34 -1.69
CA SER A 94 -8.92 16.02 -2.10
C SER A 94 -7.93 16.15 -3.27
N LEU A 95 -7.03 15.16 -3.44
CA LEU A 95 -6.00 15.30 -4.47
C LEU A 95 -6.44 14.78 -5.84
N PHE A 96 -6.62 13.47 -6.01
CA PHE A 96 -6.87 12.90 -7.33
C PHE A 96 -8.00 11.88 -7.32
N THR A 97 -8.84 11.95 -8.33
CA THR A 97 -9.82 10.90 -8.66
C THR A 97 -9.51 10.32 -10.03
N LEU A 98 -9.22 9.03 -10.09
CA LEU A 98 -8.99 8.30 -11.33
C LEU A 98 -10.26 7.58 -11.73
N GLY A 99 -10.82 7.98 -12.86
CA GLY A 99 -12.00 7.35 -13.46
C GLY A 99 -11.62 6.30 -14.49
N ASN A 100 -12.59 5.96 -15.34
CA ASN A 100 -12.46 4.92 -16.34
C ASN A 100 -11.32 5.14 -17.34
N GLN A 101 -10.74 4.05 -17.83
CA GLN A 101 -9.81 4.03 -18.96
C GLN A 101 -8.54 4.86 -18.77
N ILE A 102 -8.08 5.02 -17.53
CA ILE A 102 -6.85 5.74 -17.21
C ILE A 102 -5.81 4.76 -16.66
N ASP A 103 -4.62 4.83 -17.21
CA ASP A 103 -3.37 4.30 -16.65
C ASP A 103 -2.43 5.48 -16.41
N ILE A 104 -2.27 5.88 -15.15
CA ILE A 104 -1.40 6.99 -14.81
C ILE A 104 -0.25 6.55 -13.91
N THR A 105 0.94 6.93 -14.33
CA THR A 105 2.17 6.74 -13.56
C THR A 105 2.67 8.07 -13.02
N PHE A 106 2.91 8.13 -11.71
CA PHE A 106 3.67 9.21 -11.09
C PHE A 106 5.03 8.69 -10.64
N GLU A 107 6.07 9.48 -10.86
CA GLU A 107 7.43 9.13 -10.49
C GLU A 107 8.14 10.29 -9.78
N GLY A 108 8.68 10.04 -8.57
CA GLY A 108 9.43 11.03 -7.81
C GLY A 108 8.59 12.22 -7.34
N CYS A 109 7.35 11.98 -6.93
CA CYS A 109 6.40 13.00 -6.48
C CYS A 109 5.98 12.77 -5.03
N THR A 110 5.66 13.86 -4.34
CA THR A 110 5.01 13.87 -3.03
C THR A 110 3.56 14.32 -3.16
N PHE A 111 2.65 13.63 -2.48
CA PHE A 111 1.23 13.93 -2.39
C PHE A 111 0.91 14.22 -0.93
N SER A 112 0.46 15.44 -0.61
CA SER A 112 0.38 15.86 0.77
C SER A 112 -0.89 16.63 1.09
N CYS A 113 -1.36 16.48 2.34
CA CYS A 113 -2.46 17.26 2.90
C CYS A 113 -3.73 17.26 2.05
N GLY A 114 -4.06 16.13 1.43
CA GLY A 114 -5.36 15.97 0.79
C GLY A 114 -6.44 15.75 1.85
N TYR A 115 -7.58 16.44 1.72
CA TYR A 115 -8.67 16.37 2.67
C TYR A 115 -9.98 15.95 2.02
N HIS A 116 -10.68 15.00 2.66
CA HIS A 116 -12.05 14.66 2.29
C HIS A 116 -12.98 14.90 3.48
N PRO A 117 -14.02 15.76 3.33
CA PRO A 117 -14.90 16.15 4.43
C PRO A 117 -15.89 15.06 4.85
N ASN A 118 -16.37 15.16 6.09
CA ASN A 118 -17.27 14.21 6.71
C ASN A 118 -18.68 14.16 6.09
N GLU A 119 -19.12 15.26 5.53
CA GLU A 119 -20.55 15.47 5.21
C GLU A 119 -20.98 14.88 3.87
N LYS A 120 -20.05 14.39 3.08
CA LYS A 120 -20.35 13.99 1.71
C LYS A 120 -19.92 12.57 1.38
N ILE A 121 -20.82 11.91 0.77
CA ILE A 121 -20.76 10.75 -0.14
C ILE A 121 -19.69 9.69 0.15
N ASN A 122 -20.16 8.49 0.26
CA ASN A 122 -19.42 7.23 0.28
C ASN A 122 -18.34 7.18 -0.84
N GLY A 123 -17.16 6.68 -0.51
CA GLY A 123 -16.20 6.30 -1.55
C GLY A 123 -15.21 7.37 -2.00
N TYR A 124 -14.76 8.26 -1.13
CA TYR A 124 -13.71 9.24 -1.46
C TYR A 124 -12.48 9.12 -0.56
N SER A 125 -11.36 9.68 -1.01
CA SER A 125 -10.08 9.70 -0.34
C SER A 125 -9.54 11.13 -0.22
N GLY A 126 -8.76 11.41 0.80
CA GLY A 126 -7.97 12.63 0.83
C GLY A 126 -6.90 12.66 -0.27
N GLY A 127 -6.21 11.53 -0.48
CA GLY A 127 -5.17 11.36 -1.49
C GLY A 127 -5.72 10.92 -2.86
N PHE A 128 -5.69 9.62 -3.12
CA PHE A 128 -6.16 9.04 -4.38
C PHE A 128 -7.45 8.25 -4.20
N LEU A 129 -8.43 8.57 -5.02
CA LEU A 129 -9.58 7.71 -5.26
C LEU A 129 -9.38 6.98 -6.60
N ILE A 130 -9.40 5.65 -6.59
CA ILE A 130 -9.45 4.82 -7.78
C ILE A 130 -10.87 4.29 -7.90
N ALA A 131 -11.66 4.96 -8.70
CA ALA A 131 -13.05 4.62 -8.93
C ALA A 131 -13.21 4.16 -10.37
N ASN A 132 -13.67 2.93 -10.53
CA ASN A 132 -14.11 2.46 -11.81
C ASN A 132 -15.62 2.68 -11.93
N GLY A 133 -16.04 3.50 -12.88
CA GLY A 133 -17.42 3.49 -13.32
C GLY A 133 -17.76 2.12 -13.93
N SER A 134 -18.98 1.91 -14.36
CA SER A 134 -19.55 0.62 -14.75
C SER A 134 -18.84 -0.13 -15.91
N SER A 135 -17.83 0.42 -16.56
CA SER A 135 -17.33 -0.12 -17.84
C SER A 135 -15.82 -0.04 -18.10
N GLY A 136 -14.96 0.35 -17.17
CA GLY A 136 -13.54 0.47 -17.49
C GLY A 136 -12.59 0.19 -16.32
N ASN A 137 -11.29 0.07 -16.57
CA ASN A 137 -10.26 -0.14 -15.60
C ASN A 137 -9.46 1.16 -15.38
N ALA A 138 -9.25 1.53 -14.12
CA ALA A 138 -8.32 2.58 -13.75
C ALA A 138 -7.07 1.94 -13.14
N THR A 139 -5.89 2.41 -13.55
CA THR A 139 -4.61 1.97 -13.00
C THR A 139 -3.85 3.18 -12.48
N LEU A 140 -3.43 3.10 -11.23
CA LEU A 140 -2.51 4.03 -10.58
C LEU A 140 -1.15 3.35 -10.42
N GLN A 141 -0.11 3.96 -10.95
CA GLN A 141 1.27 3.50 -10.73
C GLN A 141 2.06 4.60 -10.01
N LEU A 142 2.67 4.26 -8.89
CA LEU A 142 3.50 5.18 -8.12
C LEU A 142 4.91 4.59 -7.99
N ASN A 143 5.90 5.34 -8.45
CA ASN A 143 7.31 4.97 -8.36
C ASN A 143 8.10 6.04 -7.60
N HIS A 144 8.78 5.65 -6.52
CA HIS A 144 9.55 6.58 -5.69
C HIS A 144 8.74 7.79 -5.23
N CYS A 145 7.53 7.55 -4.75
CA CYS A 145 6.57 8.58 -4.34
C CYS A 145 6.32 8.56 -2.83
N ILE A 146 5.81 9.67 -2.32
CA ILE A 146 5.38 9.81 -0.93
C ILE A 146 3.91 10.23 -0.93
N ILE A 147 3.07 9.57 -0.10
CA ILE A 147 1.71 10.00 0.21
C ILE A 147 1.65 10.26 1.71
N GLU A 148 1.42 11.51 2.08
CA GLU A 148 1.51 11.88 3.48
C GLU A 148 0.46 12.89 3.92
N LYS A 149 0.11 12.82 5.24
CA LYS A 149 -0.77 13.80 5.88
C LYS A 149 -2.12 13.99 5.19
N CYS A 150 -2.58 12.99 4.45
CA CYS A 150 -3.91 13.02 3.88
C CYS A 150 -4.94 12.61 4.95
N TYR A 151 -6.09 13.26 4.95
CA TYR A 151 -7.14 12.99 5.92
C TYR A 151 -8.49 12.71 5.23
N ASN A 152 -9.08 11.57 5.55
CA ASN A 152 -10.46 11.26 5.22
C ASN A 152 -11.29 11.38 6.51
N ALA A 153 -12.03 12.49 6.65
CA ALA A 153 -12.85 12.78 7.80
C ALA A 153 -14.20 12.06 7.79
N GLY A 154 -14.52 11.33 6.72
CA GLY A 154 -15.78 10.61 6.59
C GLY A 154 -15.99 9.63 7.74
N VAL A 155 -17.00 9.92 8.55
CA VAL A 155 -17.53 8.99 9.56
C VAL A 155 -18.85 8.49 9.07
N ASN A 156 -19.01 7.16 8.87
CA ASN A 156 -20.35 6.76 8.78
C ASN A 156 -20.67 5.31 8.91
N GLY A 157 -21.94 5.07 9.28
CA GLY A 157 -22.51 3.76 9.41
C GLY A 157 -22.65 2.95 8.10
N SER A 158 -22.36 3.53 6.93
CA SER A 158 -22.48 2.81 5.64
C SER A 158 -21.23 2.02 5.26
N GLY A 159 -20.16 2.19 6.02
CA GLY A 159 -18.96 1.37 5.81
C GLY A 159 -18.11 1.72 4.59
N GLU A 160 -18.38 2.80 3.88
CA GLU A 160 -17.69 3.16 2.64
C GLU A 160 -16.64 4.28 2.78
N ALA A 161 -16.50 4.88 3.97
CA ALA A 161 -15.46 5.86 4.24
C ALA A 161 -14.13 5.18 4.60
N GLY A 162 -13.00 5.75 4.16
CA GLY A 162 -11.66 5.24 4.51
C GLY A 162 -10.64 5.41 3.38
N GLY A 163 -9.43 4.90 3.61
CA GLY A 163 -8.36 5.01 2.63
C GLY A 163 -7.90 6.45 2.41
N SER A 164 -7.33 7.08 3.44
CA SER A 164 -6.99 8.50 3.33
C SER A 164 -5.86 8.77 2.34
N GLY A 165 -4.88 7.87 2.23
CA GLY A 165 -3.85 7.92 1.19
C GLY A 165 -4.38 7.41 -0.15
N ILE A 166 -4.93 6.18 -0.16
CA ILE A 166 -5.49 5.57 -1.36
C ILE A 166 -6.79 4.85 -1.00
N PHE A 167 -7.86 5.18 -1.69
CA PHE A 167 -9.10 4.41 -1.69
C PHE A 167 -9.34 3.77 -3.05
N MET A 168 -9.41 2.45 -3.07
CA MET A 168 -9.67 1.67 -4.28
C MET A 168 -11.11 1.18 -4.25
N TYR A 169 -11.99 1.88 -4.97
CA TYR A 169 -13.35 1.36 -5.16
C TYR A 169 -13.31 0.18 -6.13
N LYS A 170 -12.62 0.34 -7.27
CA LYS A 170 -12.31 -0.73 -8.22
C LYS A 170 -11.12 -0.31 -9.08
N GLY A 171 -10.25 -1.22 -9.45
CA GLY A 171 -9.10 -0.95 -10.33
C GLY A 171 -7.79 -1.49 -9.76
N THR A 172 -6.69 -1.05 -10.35
CA THR A 172 -5.35 -1.52 -9.98
C THR A 172 -4.50 -0.39 -9.41
N ALA A 173 -3.81 -0.65 -8.30
CA ALA A 173 -2.73 0.20 -7.82
C ALA A 173 -1.41 -0.58 -7.80
N LYS A 174 -0.36 -0.01 -8.39
CA LYS A 174 1.00 -0.54 -8.40
C LYS A 174 1.92 0.45 -7.69
N LEU A 175 2.41 0.06 -6.53
CA LEU A 175 3.24 0.90 -5.66
C LEU A 175 4.65 0.31 -5.60
N ASN A 176 5.64 1.06 -6.05
CA ASN A 176 7.03 0.67 -6.05
C ASN A 176 7.89 1.76 -5.41
N HIS A 177 8.61 1.44 -4.32
CA HIS A 177 9.35 2.40 -3.50
C HIS A 177 8.46 3.58 -3.04
N VAL A 178 7.27 3.27 -2.50
CA VAL A 178 6.30 4.27 -2.04
C VAL A 178 6.28 4.32 -0.52
N GLN A 179 6.28 5.53 0.02
CA GLN A 179 6.04 5.77 1.44
C GLN A 179 4.62 6.29 1.64
N LEU A 180 3.82 5.61 2.47
CA LEU A 180 2.54 6.09 2.95
C LEU A 180 2.68 6.40 4.43
N ARG A 181 2.67 7.70 4.78
CA ARG A 181 2.97 8.08 6.16
C ARG A 181 2.08 9.18 6.70
N ASN A 182 1.75 9.07 7.99
CA ASN A 182 0.97 10.07 8.72
C ASN A 182 -0.37 10.41 8.04
N ASN A 183 -0.99 9.43 7.38
CA ASN A 183 -2.32 9.58 6.82
C ASN A 183 -3.37 9.18 7.85
N LYS A 184 -4.55 9.80 7.83
CA LYS A 184 -5.58 9.60 8.84
C LYS A 184 -6.93 9.33 8.19
N ALA A 185 -7.61 8.27 8.63
CA ALA A 185 -8.99 8.01 8.27
C ALA A 185 -9.85 7.92 9.54
N SER A 186 -10.97 8.64 9.58
CA SER A 186 -11.90 8.54 10.72
C SER A 186 -12.63 7.20 10.77
N SER A 187 -12.62 6.43 9.69
CA SER A 187 -13.27 5.14 9.61
C SER A 187 -12.27 4.02 9.32
N ARG A 188 -12.09 3.58 8.08
CA ARG A 188 -11.37 2.37 7.70
C ARG A 188 -10.13 2.67 6.86
N GLY A 189 -9.06 1.87 6.99
CA GLY A 189 -7.88 1.97 6.17
C GLY A 189 -7.16 3.31 6.31
N GLY A 190 -6.44 3.52 7.39
CA GLY A 190 -5.72 4.78 7.63
C GLY A 190 -4.87 5.22 6.46
N ALA A 191 -4.10 4.32 5.86
CA ALA A 191 -3.35 4.60 4.64
C ALA A 191 -4.09 4.15 3.38
N ILE A 192 -4.51 2.88 3.33
CA ILE A 192 -5.08 2.28 2.12
C ILE A 192 -6.37 1.55 2.45
N ARG A 193 -7.36 1.70 1.59
CA ARG A 193 -8.56 0.88 1.58
C ARG A 193 -8.82 0.26 0.21
N VAL A 194 -9.05 -1.05 0.18
CA VAL A 194 -9.42 -1.84 -1.00
C VAL A 194 -10.85 -2.34 -0.81
N ASN A 195 -11.79 -1.92 -1.64
CA ASN A 195 -13.22 -2.17 -1.41
C ASN A 195 -13.83 -3.25 -2.29
N ASP A 196 -13.55 -3.26 -3.58
CA ASP A 196 -14.22 -4.14 -4.55
C ASP A 196 -13.42 -5.40 -4.87
N SER A 197 -14.11 -6.47 -5.27
CA SER A 197 -13.51 -7.76 -5.64
C SER A 197 -12.61 -7.70 -6.87
N GLY A 198 -12.81 -6.73 -7.74
CA GLY A 198 -11.97 -6.48 -8.91
C GLY A 198 -10.79 -5.54 -8.63
N SER A 199 -10.56 -5.17 -7.38
CA SER A 199 -9.42 -4.32 -7.01
C SER A 199 -8.16 -5.13 -6.76
N ILE A 200 -7.02 -4.64 -7.28
CA ILE A 200 -5.72 -5.29 -7.11
C ILE A 200 -4.71 -4.26 -6.61
N LEU A 201 -4.13 -4.51 -5.45
CA LEU A 201 -3.06 -3.72 -4.87
C LEU A 201 -1.74 -4.49 -4.93
N PHE A 202 -0.82 -4.03 -5.75
CA PHE A 202 0.55 -4.50 -5.81
C PHE A 202 1.47 -3.53 -5.06
N MET A 203 2.28 -4.06 -4.16
CA MET A 203 3.25 -3.28 -3.38
C MET A 203 4.61 -3.94 -3.43
N ASN A 204 5.63 -3.14 -3.71
CA ASN A 204 7.01 -3.58 -3.71
C ASN A 204 7.93 -2.50 -3.15
N ASN A 205 8.82 -2.86 -2.23
CA ASN A 205 9.77 -1.94 -1.58
C ASN A 205 9.08 -0.72 -0.93
N CYS A 206 7.92 -0.91 -0.31
CA CYS A 206 7.13 0.17 0.26
C CYS A 206 7.31 0.30 1.77
N SER A 207 6.90 1.45 2.31
CA SER A 207 6.73 1.62 3.75
C SER A 207 5.38 2.25 4.09
N ILE A 208 4.71 1.72 5.11
CA ILE A 208 3.44 2.24 5.65
C ILE A 208 3.66 2.51 7.13
N THR A 209 3.74 3.79 7.51
CA THR A 209 4.12 4.16 8.87
C THR A 209 3.39 5.39 9.40
N GLY A 210 3.07 5.41 10.70
CA GLY A 210 2.45 6.55 11.35
C GLY A 210 1.03 6.85 10.87
N ASN A 211 0.35 5.90 10.22
CA ASN A 211 -1.01 6.12 9.75
C ASN A 211 -2.02 5.78 10.85
N GLU A 212 -3.15 6.47 10.84
CA GLU A 212 -4.22 6.34 11.84
C GLU A 212 -5.53 5.93 11.16
N GLY A 213 -6.13 4.82 11.60
CA GLY A 213 -7.44 4.34 11.17
C GLY A 213 -8.44 4.29 12.33
N GLY A 214 -9.68 4.75 12.08
CA GLY A 214 -10.69 4.83 13.15
C GLY A 214 -11.25 3.50 13.62
N GLN A 215 -11.50 2.56 12.72
CA GLN A 215 -12.18 1.30 13.04
C GLN A 215 -11.43 0.06 12.58
N PHE A 216 -11.32 -0.19 11.27
CA PHE A 216 -10.77 -1.42 10.73
C PHE A 216 -9.54 -1.17 9.86
N GLY A 217 -8.46 -1.96 10.03
CA GLY A 217 -7.29 -1.95 9.19
C GLY A 217 -6.60 -0.58 9.16
N TYR A 218 -5.96 -0.19 10.23
CA TYR A 218 -5.41 1.17 10.33
C TYR A 218 -4.24 1.47 9.39
N ALA A 219 -3.55 0.47 8.89
CA ALA A 219 -2.63 0.65 7.76
C ALA A 219 -3.34 0.28 6.45
N ILE A 220 -3.79 -0.97 6.32
CA ILE A 220 -4.48 -1.47 5.13
C ILE A 220 -5.79 -2.14 5.53
N GLN A 221 -6.90 -1.69 4.96
CA GLN A 221 -8.18 -2.37 5.07
C GLN A 221 -8.63 -2.91 3.72
N MET A 222 -8.97 -4.19 3.69
CA MET A 222 -9.49 -4.85 2.52
C MET A 222 -10.91 -5.35 2.79
N SER A 223 -11.92 -4.66 2.26
CA SER A 223 -13.28 -5.21 2.28
C SER A 223 -13.38 -6.39 1.32
N ASN A 224 -12.58 -6.35 0.25
CA ASN A 224 -12.55 -7.36 -0.80
C ASN A 224 -11.25 -7.20 -1.64
N GLY A 225 -11.14 -7.85 -2.80
CA GLY A 225 -10.02 -7.65 -3.72
C GLY A 225 -8.76 -8.44 -3.36
N HIS A 226 -7.63 -7.99 -3.87
CA HIS A 226 -6.36 -8.71 -3.79
C HIS A 226 -5.22 -7.79 -3.36
N LEU A 227 -4.38 -8.26 -2.43
CA LEU A 227 -3.13 -7.64 -2.01
C LEU A 227 -1.97 -8.57 -2.36
N CYS A 228 -1.02 -8.06 -3.14
CA CYS A 228 0.29 -8.68 -3.34
C CYS A 228 1.35 -7.74 -2.77
N MET A 229 1.96 -8.09 -1.65
CA MET A 229 2.91 -7.25 -0.93
C MET A 229 4.25 -7.97 -0.79
N ASN A 230 5.31 -7.28 -1.20
CA ASN A 230 6.67 -7.77 -1.11
C ASN A 230 7.63 -6.69 -0.63
N ASN A 231 8.68 -7.07 0.09
CA ASN A 231 9.71 -6.17 0.59
C ASN A 231 9.15 -4.89 1.25
N THR A 232 8.07 -5.01 2.00
CA THR A 232 7.36 -3.85 2.54
C THR A 232 7.44 -3.84 4.07
N THR A 233 7.70 -2.64 4.62
CA THR A 233 7.66 -2.40 6.06
C THR A 233 6.34 -1.74 6.45
N VAL A 234 5.60 -2.34 7.39
CA VAL A 234 4.35 -1.79 7.95
C VAL A 234 4.50 -1.69 9.45
N THR A 235 4.43 -0.46 9.98
CA THR A 235 4.76 -0.25 11.38
C THR A 235 4.32 1.10 11.93
N ASN A 236 4.29 1.22 13.26
CA ASN A 236 3.94 2.47 13.95
C ASN A 236 2.64 3.09 13.42
N ASN A 237 1.69 2.24 13.02
CA ASN A 237 0.35 2.67 12.66
C ASN A 237 -0.58 2.52 13.87
N SER A 238 -1.70 3.23 13.92
CA SER A 238 -2.59 3.22 15.08
C SER A 238 -4.07 3.13 14.69
N GLY A 239 -4.85 2.47 15.52
CA GLY A 239 -6.29 2.32 15.29
C GLY A 239 -6.90 1.10 15.98
N ARG A 240 -8.02 0.61 15.43
CA ARG A 240 -8.75 -0.55 15.95
C ARG A 240 -8.77 -1.68 14.91
N ASP A 241 -8.90 -2.90 15.40
CA ASP A 241 -9.20 -4.09 14.61
C ASP A 241 -8.17 -4.47 13.52
N GLY A 242 -6.87 -4.27 13.80
CA GLY A 242 -5.76 -4.85 13.03
C GLY A 242 -4.99 -3.88 12.14
N THR A 243 -3.68 -4.10 12.04
CA THR A 243 -2.78 -3.31 11.17
C THR A 243 -3.14 -3.55 9.71
N ILE A 244 -3.22 -4.83 9.33
CA ILE A 244 -3.77 -5.27 8.05
C ILE A 244 -5.04 -6.06 8.36
N ASN A 245 -6.18 -5.54 7.96
CA ASN A 245 -7.47 -6.18 8.16
C ASN A 245 -8.08 -6.52 6.81
N GLY A 246 -8.44 -7.79 6.59
CA GLY A 246 -8.87 -8.19 5.28
C GLY A 246 -9.90 -9.29 5.17
N ALA A 247 -10.91 -9.01 4.33
CA ALA A 247 -11.81 -9.96 3.73
C ALA A 247 -11.38 -10.36 2.30
N GLY A 248 -10.34 -9.75 1.76
CA GLY A 248 -9.73 -10.07 0.47
C GLY A 248 -8.69 -11.19 0.54
N SER A 249 -8.08 -11.49 -0.58
CA SER A 249 -6.93 -12.42 -0.65
C SER A 249 -5.63 -11.67 -0.48
N MET A 250 -4.72 -12.21 0.31
CA MET A 250 -3.44 -11.58 0.60
C MET A 250 -2.29 -12.53 0.26
N LEU A 251 -1.30 -12.01 -0.45
CA LEU A 251 0.02 -12.61 -0.62
C LEU A 251 1.04 -11.66 -0.02
N ILE A 252 1.66 -12.05 1.08
CA ILE A 252 2.63 -11.23 1.80
C ILE A 252 3.95 -11.99 1.87
N VAL A 253 4.98 -11.42 1.25
CA VAL A 253 6.30 -12.05 1.19
C VAL A 253 7.41 -11.05 1.54
N ASN A 254 8.50 -11.54 2.09
CA ASN A 254 9.70 -10.76 2.40
C ASN A 254 9.42 -9.47 3.19
N SER A 255 8.36 -9.40 3.95
CA SER A 255 7.87 -8.15 4.54
C SER A 255 8.04 -8.13 6.06
N THR A 256 8.15 -6.93 6.61
CA THR A 256 8.27 -6.70 8.05
C THR A 256 7.04 -5.95 8.53
N ILE A 257 6.21 -6.58 9.35
CA ILE A 257 4.96 -6.02 9.87
C ILE A 257 5.05 -6.02 11.39
N ILE A 258 5.14 -4.85 11.98
CA ILE A 258 5.34 -4.70 13.41
C ILE A 258 4.30 -3.76 13.99
N GLU A 259 3.57 -4.29 14.95
CA GLU A 259 2.65 -3.50 15.76
C GLU A 259 3.35 -3.10 17.05
N ASP A 260 3.60 -1.80 17.19
CA ASP A 260 4.29 -1.22 18.35
C ASP A 260 3.53 -0.06 19.02
N GLY A 261 2.35 0.26 18.52
CA GLY A 261 1.52 1.35 19.05
C GLY A 261 0.73 0.96 20.30
N ALA A 262 0.85 1.77 21.35
CA ALA A 262 0.06 1.59 22.58
C ALA A 262 -1.45 1.75 22.39
N GLN A 263 -1.88 2.37 21.32
CA GLN A 263 -3.28 2.65 20.98
C GLN A 263 -3.96 1.50 20.20
N ASN A 264 -3.24 0.42 19.94
CA ASN A 264 -3.71 -0.62 19.07
C ASN A 264 -4.47 -1.71 19.81
N SER A 265 -5.70 -1.96 19.40
CA SER A 265 -6.59 -2.93 20.07
C SER A 265 -6.71 -4.26 19.33
N GLY A 266 -6.18 -4.38 18.11
CA GLY A 266 -6.35 -5.55 17.27
C GLY A 266 -5.10 -6.38 17.00
N ALA A 267 -5.24 -7.36 16.15
CA ALA A 267 -4.15 -8.19 15.65
C ALA A 267 -3.26 -7.44 14.66
N VAL A 268 -2.04 -7.94 14.42
CA VAL A 268 -1.20 -7.41 13.34
C VAL A 268 -1.81 -7.74 11.98
N ILE A 269 -2.22 -9.00 11.80
CA ILE A 269 -3.00 -9.42 10.63
C ILE A 269 -4.32 -10.00 11.11
N ARG A 270 -5.43 -9.43 10.65
CA ARG A 270 -6.76 -9.93 10.91
C ARG A 270 -7.44 -10.32 9.61
N CYS A 271 -7.81 -11.60 9.51
CA CYS A 271 -8.59 -12.12 8.39
C CYS A 271 -10.07 -12.18 8.77
N GLU A 272 -10.91 -11.41 8.07
CA GLU A 272 -12.35 -11.34 8.30
C GLU A 272 -13.14 -12.30 7.41
N SER A 273 -14.36 -12.62 7.82
CA SER A 273 -15.22 -13.58 7.13
C SER A 273 -15.96 -12.98 5.93
N TRP A 274 -15.61 -13.41 4.74
CA TRP A 274 -16.42 -13.39 3.50
C TRP A 274 -15.84 -14.44 2.54
N PRO A 275 -16.48 -14.83 1.44
CA PRO A 275 -16.35 -16.18 0.86
C PRO A 275 -14.93 -16.66 0.68
N ALA A 276 -14.77 -17.97 0.71
CA ALA A 276 -13.53 -18.75 0.71
C ALA A 276 -12.41 -18.15 -0.16
N ARG A 277 -11.55 -17.33 0.43
CA ARG A 277 -10.38 -16.76 -0.23
C ARG A 277 -9.13 -17.19 0.49
N GLN A 278 -8.15 -17.64 -0.26
CA GLN A 278 -6.88 -18.09 0.30
C GLN A 278 -5.91 -16.91 0.43
N SER A 279 -5.19 -16.88 1.53
CA SER A 279 -4.11 -15.92 1.78
C SER A 279 -2.82 -16.65 2.16
N PHE A 280 -1.68 -16.07 1.82
CA PHE A 280 -0.39 -16.73 1.98
C PHE A 280 0.65 -15.79 2.60
N LEU A 281 1.47 -16.36 3.49
CA LEU A 281 2.60 -15.70 4.12
C LEU A 281 3.88 -16.48 3.83
N MET A 282 4.97 -15.80 3.47
CA MET A 282 6.27 -16.42 3.32
C MET A 282 7.42 -15.45 3.59
N ASN A 283 8.41 -15.91 4.35
CA ASN A 283 9.64 -15.18 4.62
C ASN A 283 9.42 -13.78 5.24
N ASN A 284 8.46 -13.67 6.15
CA ASN A 284 8.11 -12.41 6.80
C ASN A 284 8.59 -12.34 8.25
N ILE A 285 8.70 -11.12 8.76
CA ILE A 285 8.72 -10.80 10.19
C ILE A 285 7.39 -10.19 10.57
N ILE A 286 6.62 -10.82 11.46
CA ILE A 286 5.29 -10.38 11.88
C ILE A 286 5.25 -10.37 13.40
N LEU A 287 5.25 -9.17 13.99
CA LEU A 287 5.38 -9.00 15.43
C LEU A 287 4.27 -8.14 16.01
N ASN A 288 3.72 -8.59 17.16
CA ASN A 288 2.95 -7.72 18.04
C ASN A 288 3.75 -7.46 19.31
N LYS A 289 4.20 -6.25 19.53
CA LYS A 289 4.92 -5.86 20.76
C LYS A 289 4.03 -5.81 21.99
N ASN A 290 2.72 -5.74 21.81
CA ASN A 290 1.76 -5.90 22.88
C ASN A 290 1.47 -7.40 23.08
N ALA A 291 2.05 -7.98 24.14
CA ALA A 291 1.93 -9.40 24.44
C ALA A 291 0.48 -9.86 24.70
N ASP A 292 -0.40 -8.94 25.09
CA ASP A 292 -1.81 -9.22 25.36
C ASP A 292 -2.68 -9.26 24.09
N LYS A 293 -2.10 -8.96 22.94
CA LYS A 293 -2.79 -8.90 21.66
C LYS A 293 -2.32 -9.94 20.67
N PRO A 294 -3.21 -10.49 19.86
CA PRO A 294 -2.83 -11.48 18.87
C PRO A 294 -1.94 -10.88 17.78
N VAL A 295 -1.05 -11.68 17.24
CA VAL A 295 -0.30 -11.34 16.03
C VAL A 295 -1.12 -11.67 14.79
N ILE A 296 -1.82 -12.78 14.79
CA ILE A 296 -2.75 -13.21 13.74
C ILE A 296 -4.08 -13.56 14.38
N GLU A 297 -5.15 -12.99 13.83
CA GLU A 297 -6.52 -13.29 14.22
C GLU A 297 -7.34 -13.72 13.00
N MET A 298 -7.96 -14.88 13.12
CA MET A 298 -8.90 -15.38 12.13
C MET A 298 -10.31 -15.16 12.67
N SER A 299 -11.09 -14.26 12.05
CA SER A 299 -12.46 -13.94 12.51
C SER A 299 -13.49 -14.39 11.48
N GLY A 300 -14.66 -14.85 11.97
CA GLY A 300 -15.79 -15.26 11.13
C GLY A 300 -16.03 -16.75 11.04
N SER A 301 -17.13 -17.15 10.41
CA SER A 301 -17.66 -18.52 10.39
C SER A 301 -17.22 -19.35 9.17
N ASP A 302 -16.58 -18.76 8.17
CA ASP A 302 -16.31 -19.43 6.92
C ASP A 302 -14.90 -20.06 6.87
N GLU A 303 -14.76 -21.12 6.08
CA GLU A 303 -13.50 -21.82 5.85
C GLU A 303 -12.50 -20.90 5.14
N ARG A 304 -11.76 -20.11 5.90
CA ARG A 304 -10.68 -19.30 5.38
C ARG A 304 -9.35 -19.95 5.66
N HIS A 305 -8.48 -19.79 4.70
CA HIS A 305 -7.16 -20.31 4.80
C HIS A 305 -6.14 -19.18 4.71
N LEU A 306 -5.53 -18.84 5.85
CA LEU A 306 -4.25 -18.17 5.86
C LEU A 306 -3.20 -19.29 6.00
N THR A 307 -2.38 -19.45 4.98
CA THR A 307 -1.38 -20.50 4.91
C THR A 307 0.01 -19.91 4.97
N SER A 308 0.82 -20.36 5.90
CA SER A 308 2.25 -20.12 5.85
C SER A 308 2.89 -21.07 4.83
N LYS A 309 3.68 -20.49 3.94
CA LYS A 309 4.58 -21.21 3.04
C LYS A 309 5.98 -21.34 3.61
N GLY A 310 6.17 -20.93 4.86
CA GLY A 310 7.39 -21.10 5.63
C GLY A 310 8.26 -19.87 5.77
N TYR A 311 9.24 -20.02 6.61
CA TYR A 311 10.29 -19.03 6.90
C TYR A 311 9.78 -17.71 7.51
N ASN A 312 8.57 -17.73 8.09
CA ASN A 312 8.07 -16.57 8.81
C ASN A 312 8.59 -16.59 10.25
N LEU A 313 8.96 -15.41 10.74
CA LEU A 313 9.14 -15.15 12.15
C LEU A 313 7.87 -14.49 12.68
N VAL A 314 7.13 -15.19 13.51
CA VAL A 314 5.84 -14.74 14.02
C VAL A 314 5.92 -14.59 15.54
N GLY A 315 5.75 -13.36 16.00
CA GLY A 315 5.86 -13.05 17.41
C GLY A 315 4.60 -12.55 18.06
N GLY A 316 4.00 -13.42 18.84
CA GLY A 316 2.76 -13.18 19.56
C GLY A 316 1.79 -14.34 19.45
N THR A 317 0.58 -14.15 19.95
CA THR A 317 -0.46 -15.17 19.98
C THR A 317 -1.21 -15.26 18.65
N ILE A 318 -1.46 -16.47 18.18
CA ILE A 318 -2.34 -16.72 17.03
C ILE A 318 -3.69 -17.16 17.59
N ILE A 319 -4.75 -16.45 17.23
CA ILE A 319 -6.11 -16.81 17.60
C ILE A 319 -6.82 -17.41 16.39
N PRO A 320 -6.96 -18.75 16.31
CA PRO A 320 -7.83 -19.38 15.35
C PRO A 320 -9.29 -19.32 15.84
N VAL A 321 -10.23 -19.01 14.97
CA VAL A 321 -11.63 -19.32 15.22
C VAL A 321 -11.87 -20.79 14.90
N SER A 322 -12.80 -21.42 15.58
CA SER A 322 -12.98 -22.87 15.65
C SER A 322 -13.09 -23.64 14.32
N THR A 323 -13.39 -22.96 13.22
CA THR A 323 -13.49 -23.53 11.87
C THR A 323 -12.44 -22.99 10.90
N ASN A 324 -11.69 -21.94 11.27
CA ASN A 324 -10.73 -21.29 10.40
C ASN A 324 -9.33 -21.85 10.66
N LYS A 325 -8.65 -22.27 9.61
CA LYS A 325 -7.34 -22.88 9.72
C LYS A 325 -6.25 -21.89 9.32
N PHE A 326 -5.43 -21.48 10.29
CA PHE A 326 -4.10 -21.05 10.00
C PHE A 326 -3.20 -22.29 9.88
N THR A 327 -2.69 -22.53 8.68
CA THR A 327 -1.77 -23.64 8.46
C THR A 327 -0.35 -23.13 8.61
N THR A 328 0.37 -23.69 9.56
CA THR A 328 1.78 -23.39 9.84
C THR A 328 2.71 -24.25 8.98
N SER A 329 3.94 -23.78 8.82
CA SER A 329 5.02 -24.55 8.21
C SER A 329 6.06 -24.92 9.27
N GLU A 330 6.73 -26.07 9.11
CA GLU A 330 7.84 -26.49 9.97
C GLU A 330 9.03 -25.51 9.96
N PHE A 331 9.14 -24.69 8.91
CA PHE A 331 10.18 -23.67 8.77
C PHE A 331 9.83 -22.35 9.44
N ASP A 332 8.64 -22.23 10.02
CA ASP A 332 8.25 -21.03 10.74
C ASP A 332 8.85 -21.04 12.16
N LYS A 333 9.15 -19.86 12.67
CA LYS A 333 9.55 -19.64 14.07
C LYS A 333 8.50 -18.85 14.81
N TYR A 334 8.05 -19.39 15.91
CA TYR A 334 7.01 -18.81 16.76
C TYR A 334 7.55 -18.40 18.12
N ASN A 335 7.16 -17.23 18.58
CA ASN A 335 7.03 -16.77 19.96
C ASN A 335 8.24 -16.58 20.87
N SER A 336 9.26 -17.41 20.89
CA SER A 336 10.23 -17.35 21.99
C SER A 336 11.41 -16.39 21.78
N MET A 337 11.56 -15.84 20.60
CA MET A 337 12.79 -15.17 20.17
C MET A 337 12.70 -13.66 20.04
N ILE A 338 11.50 -13.12 20.17
CA ILE A 338 11.19 -11.72 19.84
C ILE A 338 11.70 -10.77 20.89
N SER A 339 11.82 -11.21 22.14
CA SER A 339 12.45 -10.42 23.20
C SER A 339 13.94 -10.11 22.93
N SER A 340 14.58 -10.86 22.06
CA SER A 340 15.99 -10.65 21.70
C SER A 340 16.17 -9.88 20.37
N LEU A 341 15.11 -9.70 19.59
CA LEU A 341 15.11 -8.88 18.39
C LEU A 341 15.00 -7.40 18.75
N ASN A 342 16.09 -6.70 18.67
CA ASN A 342 16.07 -5.27 18.72
C ASN A 342 15.71 -4.70 17.35
N VAL A 343 14.44 -4.38 17.17
CA VAL A 343 13.95 -3.79 15.92
C VAL A 343 13.98 -2.27 16.09
N VAL A 344 14.83 -1.64 15.30
CA VAL A 344 15.09 -0.20 15.38
C VAL A 344 14.57 0.48 14.11
N TRP A 345 13.75 1.52 14.32
CA TRP A 345 13.32 2.37 13.22
C TRP A 345 14.47 3.27 12.76
N ASP A 346 14.86 3.15 11.49
CA ASP A 346 15.77 4.09 10.83
C ASP A 346 14.95 5.16 10.11
N ALA A 347 14.82 6.32 10.75
CA ALA A 347 14.04 7.43 10.21
C ALA A 347 14.63 8.01 8.92
N ASN A 348 15.94 7.90 8.71
CA ASN A 348 16.59 8.41 7.51
C ASN A 348 16.30 7.55 6.27
N ARG A 349 16.12 6.25 6.49
CA ARG A 349 15.86 5.27 5.43
C ARG A 349 14.39 4.85 5.34
N SER A 350 13.57 5.25 6.32
CA SER A 350 12.16 4.83 6.44
C SER A 350 11.98 3.31 6.42
N VAL A 351 12.86 2.60 7.11
CA VAL A 351 12.84 1.15 7.25
C VAL A 351 13.09 0.73 8.69
N TYR A 352 12.64 -0.46 9.05
CA TYR A 352 13.11 -1.13 10.25
C TYR A 352 14.35 -1.95 9.96
N THR A 353 15.40 -1.64 10.69
CA THR A 353 16.55 -2.53 10.82
C THR A 353 16.38 -3.38 12.08
N TRP A 354 16.97 -4.56 12.09
CA TRP A 354 16.94 -5.40 13.26
C TRP A 354 18.36 -5.85 13.62
N ASP A 355 18.60 -5.96 14.92
CA ASP A 355 19.83 -6.49 15.47
C ASP A 355 19.48 -7.59 16.45
N GLY A 356 20.12 -8.74 16.33
CA GLY A 356 19.84 -9.90 17.15
C GLY A 356 20.69 -11.11 16.76
N ASN A 357 20.50 -12.23 17.48
CA ASN A 357 21.22 -13.44 17.20
C ASN A 357 20.71 -14.12 15.92
N VAL A 358 21.42 -13.88 14.85
CA VAL A 358 21.09 -14.36 13.50
C VAL A 358 21.13 -15.89 13.33
N ASN A 359 21.71 -16.62 14.27
CA ASN A 359 21.81 -18.09 14.20
C ASN A 359 20.49 -18.80 14.48
N GLU A 360 19.51 -18.07 14.94
CA GLU A 360 18.20 -18.62 15.34
C GLU A 360 17.15 -18.56 14.22
N PHE A 361 17.44 -17.90 13.09
CA PHE A 361 16.52 -17.82 11.95
C PHE A 361 16.72 -18.97 10.97
N THR A 362 15.63 -19.52 10.51
CA THR A 362 15.65 -20.40 9.35
C THR A 362 15.73 -19.54 8.09
N ARG A 363 16.80 -19.71 7.32
CA ARG A 363 16.99 -19.00 6.04
C ARG A 363 16.35 -19.79 4.91
N THR A 364 15.90 -19.06 3.89
CA THR A 364 15.37 -19.65 2.67
C THR A 364 16.24 -19.29 1.47
N THR A 365 15.87 -19.74 0.28
CA THR A 365 16.51 -19.35 -0.97
C THR A 365 15.53 -18.54 -1.82
N ALA A 366 16.04 -17.68 -2.72
CA ALA A 366 15.21 -16.93 -3.66
C ALA A 366 14.36 -17.87 -4.53
N ASP A 367 14.94 -18.99 -4.95
CA ASP A 367 14.22 -20.00 -5.74
C ASP A 367 13.10 -20.68 -4.94
N ALA A 368 13.32 -20.97 -3.66
CA ALA A 368 12.28 -21.52 -2.80
C ALA A 368 11.10 -20.55 -2.63
N VAL A 369 11.38 -19.26 -2.43
CA VAL A 369 10.32 -18.22 -2.36
C VAL A 369 9.60 -18.13 -3.69
N LYS A 370 10.31 -18.01 -4.79
CA LYS A 370 9.74 -17.94 -6.13
C LYS A 370 8.91 -19.19 -6.45
N ASN A 371 9.41 -20.36 -6.18
CA ASN A 371 8.71 -21.63 -6.40
C ASN A 371 7.46 -21.74 -5.51
N ALA A 372 7.53 -21.36 -4.24
CA ALA A 372 6.36 -21.37 -3.36
C ALA A 372 5.25 -20.44 -3.88
N ILE A 373 5.62 -19.27 -4.41
CA ILE A 373 4.68 -18.32 -5.03
C ILE A 373 4.11 -18.92 -6.31
N THR A 374 4.92 -19.48 -7.18
CA THR A 374 4.47 -19.99 -8.50
C THR A 374 3.77 -21.34 -8.43
N THR A 375 4.22 -22.25 -7.57
CA THR A 375 3.68 -23.63 -7.48
C THR A 375 2.65 -23.79 -6.35
N GLY A 376 2.71 -22.94 -5.33
CA GLY A 376 1.73 -22.93 -4.25
C GLY A 376 0.34 -22.47 -4.70
N PHE A 377 0.26 -21.88 -5.87
CA PHE A 377 -0.95 -21.40 -6.51
C PHE A 377 -1.39 -22.38 -7.60
N LYS A 378 -2.05 -23.47 -7.20
CA LYS A 378 -2.68 -24.35 -8.23
C LYS A 378 -3.79 -23.60 -8.95
N PRO A 379 -3.94 -23.82 -10.27
CA PRO A 379 -4.92 -23.14 -11.11
C PRO A 379 -6.33 -23.05 -10.52
N ASP A 380 -6.80 -24.11 -9.95
CA ASP A 380 -8.21 -24.26 -9.56
C ASP A 380 -8.56 -23.69 -8.17
N SER A 381 -7.59 -23.18 -7.41
CA SER A 381 -7.81 -22.73 -6.04
C SER A 381 -7.15 -21.40 -5.67
N CYS A 382 -6.39 -20.79 -6.59
CA CYS A 382 -5.68 -19.56 -6.29
C CYS A 382 -6.45 -18.33 -6.77
N PRO A 383 -6.82 -17.42 -5.86
CA PRO A 383 -7.50 -16.19 -6.25
C PRO A 383 -6.65 -15.27 -7.14
N PHE A 384 -5.31 -15.44 -7.11
CA PHE A 384 -4.37 -14.63 -7.89
C PHE A 384 -4.20 -15.09 -9.34
N GLN A 385 -4.65 -16.29 -9.70
CA GLN A 385 -4.63 -16.75 -11.07
C GLN A 385 -5.61 -16.00 -11.97
N ASN A 386 -6.74 -15.55 -11.41
CA ASN A 386 -7.66 -14.70 -12.12
C ASN A 386 -7.08 -13.30 -12.39
N LEU A 387 -5.94 -12.95 -11.78
CA LEU A 387 -5.17 -11.76 -12.06
C LEU A 387 -4.27 -11.90 -13.30
N GLY A 388 -4.10 -13.14 -13.79
CA GLY A 388 -3.52 -13.45 -15.09
C GLY A 388 -2.18 -12.76 -15.33
N GLU A 389 -2.14 -12.02 -16.44
CA GLU A 389 -0.95 -11.32 -16.93
C GLU A 389 -0.43 -10.25 -15.95
N GLU A 390 -1.30 -9.57 -15.22
CA GLU A 390 -0.90 -8.52 -14.26
C GLU A 390 -0.10 -9.09 -13.09
N PHE A 391 -0.47 -10.26 -12.59
CA PHE A 391 0.30 -10.94 -11.56
C PHE A 391 1.63 -11.47 -12.10
N GLY A 392 1.64 -12.03 -13.31
CA GLY A 392 2.86 -12.46 -13.98
C GLY A 392 3.83 -11.30 -14.19
N LYS A 393 3.36 -10.18 -14.69
CA LYS A 393 4.17 -8.95 -14.83
C LYS A 393 4.70 -8.46 -13.49
N TRP A 394 3.87 -8.44 -12.45
CA TRP A 394 4.34 -8.06 -11.11
C TRP A 394 5.45 -8.99 -10.61
N LEU A 395 5.34 -10.30 -10.84
CA LEU A 395 6.39 -11.25 -10.49
C LEU A 395 7.68 -11.07 -11.30
N GLU A 396 7.59 -10.61 -12.53
CA GLU A 396 8.73 -10.36 -13.41
C GLU A 396 9.38 -8.99 -13.12
N GLU A 397 8.58 -7.96 -12.92
CA GLU A 397 9.03 -6.61 -12.57
C GLU A 397 9.64 -6.54 -11.17
N VAL A 398 9.24 -7.46 -10.31
CA VAL A 398 9.80 -7.60 -8.98
C VAL A 398 11.10 -8.37 -9.09
N ASP A 399 12.21 -7.66 -9.34
CA ASP A 399 13.56 -8.15 -8.97
C ASP A 399 13.68 -8.23 -7.42
N ALA A 400 12.55 -8.44 -6.81
CA ALA A 400 12.22 -8.42 -5.40
C ALA A 400 12.87 -9.55 -4.61
N PHE A 401 13.30 -10.57 -5.32
CA PHE A 401 14.01 -11.67 -4.70
C PHE A 401 15.52 -11.47 -4.72
N SER A 402 16.01 -10.48 -5.45
CA SER A 402 17.43 -10.19 -5.54
C SER A 402 17.91 -9.08 -4.62
N THR A 403 17.01 -8.19 -4.20
CA THR A 403 17.35 -7.07 -3.33
C THR A 403 16.42 -6.98 -2.12
N ASP A 404 16.89 -6.34 -1.04
CA ASP A 404 16.05 -5.95 0.08
C ASP A 404 15.32 -4.61 -0.19
N GLN A 405 14.56 -4.12 0.77
CA GLN A 405 13.81 -2.85 0.65
C GLN A 405 14.72 -1.63 0.38
N LEU A 406 15.97 -1.69 0.78
CA LEU A 406 16.97 -0.64 0.56
C LEU A 406 17.70 -0.77 -0.78
N GLY A 407 17.43 -1.83 -1.56
CA GLY A 407 18.13 -2.15 -2.79
C GLY A 407 19.47 -2.89 -2.58
N ASN A 408 19.79 -3.32 -1.34
CA ASN A 408 20.96 -4.13 -1.10
C ASN A 408 20.75 -5.54 -1.67
N PRO A 409 21.76 -6.14 -2.31
CA PRO A 409 21.66 -7.50 -2.80
C PRO A 409 21.34 -8.48 -1.68
N ARG A 410 20.33 -9.32 -1.88
CA ARG A 410 20.05 -10.45 -1.01
C ARG A 410 20.97 -11.61 -1.34
N ASP A 411 21.43 -12.33 -0.32
CA ASP A 411 22.05 -13.64 -0.56
C ASP A 411 20.98 -14.61 -1.06
N LYS A 412 20.96 -14.86 -2.36
CA LYS A 412 19.98 -15.72 -3.03
C LYS A 412 19.92 -17.15 -2.46
N ASN A 413 21.00 -17.61 -1.82
CA ASN A 413 21.10 -18.95 -1.25
C ASN A 413 20.77 -18.99 0.24
N ALA A 414 20.66 -17.82 0.89
CA ALA A 414 20.44 -17.75 2.34
C ALA A 414 19.68 -16.46 2.71
N MET A 415 18.48 -16.28 2.15
CA MET A 415 17.63 -15.12 2.42
C MET A 415 17.12 -15.10 3.86
N TRP A 416 17.23 -13.95 4.49
CA TRP A 416 16.62 -13.68 5.79
C TRP A 416 15.14 -13.31 5.64
N PRO A 417 14.29 -13.60 6.64
CA PRO A 417 12.92 -13.10 6.66
C PRO A 417 12.87 -11.58 6.75
N GLY A 418 11.76 -11.01 6.27
CA GLY A 418 11.49 -9.58 6.36
C GLY A 418 11.99 -8.75 5.19
N ALA A 419 11.69 -7.46 5.26
CA ALA A 419 11.96 -6.51 4.19
C ALA A 419 13.43 -6.08 4.08
N TYR A 420 14.21 -6.26 5.13
CA TYR A 420 15.61 -5.85 5.22
C TYR A 420 16.54 -7.06 5.34
N GLN A 421 17.70 -7.00 4.69
CA GLN A 421 18.78 -7.97 4.84
C GLN A 421 19.93 -7.38 5.65
N LYS A 422 20.49 -8.17 6.54
CA LYS A 422 21.64 -7.79 7.36
C LYS A 422 22.94 -8.12 6.63
#